data_32857be5cedd6f8698d1108141b88c78
#
_entry.id   32857be5cedd6f8698d1108141b88c78
#
_cell.length_a   1.000
_cell.length_b   1.000
_cell.length_c   1.000
_cell.angle_alpha   90.00
_cell.angle_beta   90.00
_cell.angle_gamma   90.00
#
_symmetry.space_group_name_H-M   'P 1'
#
loop_
_entity.id
_entity.type
_entity.pdbx_description
1 polymer ?
#
loop_
_entity_poly.entity_id
_entity_poly.type
_entity_poly.pdbx_seq_one_letter_code
_entity_poly.pdbx_strand_id
1 'polypeptide(L)'
;PYPDENNHFGYVMRDCKITNLNREGYSLGRSWGGKSKLAWIGTTMNEQPLNEGNSIKRFTLNGMNIAAYQFKEYASKDEQDNILTPQKNVVTFTHSTGNYTYNTTMSADSAALFTLDKVFPDWQPADLTAQATSPDVKLNGKTLSWTASSTVTPNPWYAVFKDNELLTITQSLQYSLKDVANGAIYSVRTANAMGGFSEPTSSSVTTNLRNLSVN
;
A
#
# COMPACT_ATOMS: atom_id res chain seq x y z
N PRO A 1 -18.24 -8.83 -0.15
CA PRO A 1 -18.42 -9.41 1.17
C PRO A 1 -18.94 -8.33 2.11
N TYR A 2 -20.07 -8.58 2.74
CA TYR A 2 -20.56 -7.69 3.78
C TYR A 2 -19.70 -7.91 5.02
N PRO A 3 -19.28 -6.84 5.74
CA PRO A 3 -18.65 -7.04 7.03
C PRO A 3 -19.62 -7.81 7.92
N ASP A 4 -19.15 -8.89 8.51
CA ASP A 4 -19.89 -9.63 9.52
C ASP A 4 -20.31 -8.69 10.66
N GLU A 5 -21.42 -8.98 11.31
CA GLU A 5 -21.86 -8.26 12.52
C GLU A 5 -20.77 -8.24 13.60
N ASN A 6 -19.95 -9.28 13.64
CA ASN A 6 -18.81 -9.40 14.55
C ASN A 6 -17.57 -8.59 14.10
N ASN A 7 -17.51 -8.12 12.86
CA ASN A 7 -16.44 -7.24 12.42
C ASN A 7 -16.74 -5.81 12.88
N HIS A 8 -16.08 -5.38 13.95
CA HIS A 8 -16.28 -4.07 14.56
C HIS A 8 -15.77 -2.93 13.66
N PHE A 9 -14.81 -3.16 12.78
CA PHE A 9 -14.11 -2.13 12.02
C PHE A 9 -14.64 -1.91 10.60
N GLY A 10 -15.07 -2.98 9.91
CA GLY A 10 -15.45 -2.90 8.50
C GLY A 10 -14.26 -2.59 7.57
N TYR A 11 -14.46 -1.72 6.59
CA TYR A 11 -13.39 -1.23 5.75
C TYR A 11 -12.67 -0.07 6.44
N VAL A 12 -11.36 -0.20 6.63
CA VAL A 12 -10.52 0.84 7.23
C VAL A 12 -9.53 1.35 6.19
N MET A 13 -9.69 2.62 5.82
CA MET A 13 -8.79 3.36 4.95
C MET A 13 -7.98 4.31 5.82
N ARG A 14 -6.73 3.92 6.11
CA ARG A 14 -5.85 4.68 6.98
C ARG A 14 -4.62 5.16 6.22
N ASP A 15 -4.28 6.44 6.39
CA ASP A 15 -3.14 7.10 5.76
C ASP A 15 -3.07 6.90 4.23
N CYS A 16 -4.26 6.82 3.62
CA CYS A 16 -4.41 6.66 2.18
C CYS A 16 -4.19 7.99 1.44
N LYS A 17 -3.94 7.90 0.14
CA LYS A 17 -3.97 9.06 -0.77
C LYS A 17 -5.07 8.88 -1.80
N ILE A 18 -5.94 9.88 -1.93
CA ILE A 18 -6.95 9.98 -3.00
C ILE A 18 -6.51 11.06 -3.98
N THR A 19 -6.38 10.67 -5.25
CA THR A 19 -6.09 11.60 -6.35
C THR A 19 -7.27 11.60 -7.32
N ASN A 20 -8.02 12.69 -7.34
CA ASN A 20 -9.09 12.92 -8.30
C ASN A 20 -8.52 13.62 -9.54
N LEU A 21 -8.30 12.85 -10.61
CA LEU A 21 -7.70 13.36 -11.86
C LEU A 21 -8.71 14.13 -12.73
N ASN A 22 -9.96 13.73 -12.71
CA ASN A 22 -10.99 14.27 -13.60
C ASN A 22 -11.72 15.47 -13.01
N ARG A 23 -11.48 15.79 -11.74
CA ARG A 23 -12.17 16.85 -10.99
C ARG A 23 -13.70 16.73 -10.99
N GLU A 24 -14.21 15.54 -11.23
CA GLU A 24 -15.62 15.22 -11.11
C GLU A 24 -15.98 14.99 -9.64
N GLY A 25 -17.26 15.15 -9.34
CA GLY A 25 -17.76 14.90 -7.99
C GLY A 25 -17.53 13.45 -7.55
N TYR A 26 -17.07 13.24 -6.31
CA TYR A 26 -16.92 11.91 -5.70
C TYR A 26 -17.36 11.94 -4.25
N SER A 27 -17.57 10.77 -3.66
CA SER A 27 -17.84 10.62 -2.23
C SER A 27 -16.90 9.59 -1.61
N LEU A 28 -16.63 9.73 -0.32
CA LEU A 28 -15.77 8.79 0.42
C LEU A 28 -16.42 7.42 0.60
N GLY A 29 -17.72 7.33 0.43
CA GLY A 29 -18.43 6.07 0.46
C GLY A 29 -19.93 6.22 0.36
N ARG A 30 -20.53 5.15 -0.15
CA ARG A 30 -21.96 4.97 -0.22
C ARG A 30 -22.34 3.68 0.52
N SER A 31 -23.34 3.74 1.37
CA SER A 31 -23.86 2.55 2.00
C SER A 31 -24.53 1.66 0.95
N TRP A 32 -24.12 0.40 0.92
CA TRP A 32 -24.72 -0.62 0.09
C TRP A 32 -25.12 -1.82 0.96
N GLY A 33 -26.40 -2.01 1.10
CA GLY A 33 -26.92 -2.98 2.09
C GLY A 33 -26.89 -2.45 3.53
N GLY A 34 -27.57 -3.13 4.43
CA GLY A 34 -27.93 -2.61 5.74
C GLY A 34 -26.84 -2.54 6.80
N LYS A 35 -25.64 -3.12 6.58
CA LYS A 35 -24.61 -3.32 7.64
C LYS A 35 -23.21 -2.84 7.24
N SER A 36 -23.11 -1.95 6.27
CA SER A 36 -21.82 -1.47 5.79
C SER A 36 -21.13 -0.58 6.83
N LYS A 37 -19.83 -0.80 7.02
CA LYS A 37 -18.97 0.00 7.91
C LYS A 37 -17.75 0.47 7.14
N LEU A 38 -17.36 1.73 7.31
CA LEU A 38 -16.24 2.36 6.62
C LEU A 38 -15.64 3.46 7.49
N ALA A 39 -14.34 3.47 7.61
CA ALA A 39 -13.59 4.53 8.28
C ALA A 39 -12.48 5.06 7.38
N TRP A 40 -12.42 6.37 7.21
CA TRP A 40 -11.31 7.10 6.59
C TRP A 40 -10.55 7.85 7.67
N ILE A 41 -9.25 7.60 7.79
CA ILE A 41 -8.42 8.16 8.86
C ILE A 41 -7.11 8.66 8.26
N GLY A 42 -6.78 9.95 8.46
CA GLY A 42 -5.52 10.54 8.01
C GLY A 42 -5.32 10.59 6.50
N THR A 43 -6.39 10.52 5.72
CA THR A 43 -6.31 10.43 4.25
C THR A 43 -5.93 11.77 3.62
N THR A 44 -4.95 11.77 2.73
CA THR A 44 -4.59 12.94 1.93
C THR A 44 -5.42 12.97 0.64
N MET A 45 -6.01 14.13 0.32
CA MET A 45 -6.85 14.31 -0.87
C MET A 45 -6.41 15.55 -1.63
N ASN A 46 -6.27 15.47 -2.96
CA ASN A 46 -5.98 16.65 -3.77
C ASN A 46 -7.19 17.57 -3.94
N GLU A 47 -8.40 17.06 -3.73
CA GLU A 47 -9.65 17.80 -3.77
C GLU A 47 -10.63 17.25 -2.73
N GLN A 48 -11.53 18.10 -2.23
CA GLN A 48 -12.58 17.67 -1.32
C GLN A 48 -13.63 16.82 -2.05
N PRO A 49 -14.26 15.85 -1.35
CA PRO A 49 -15.42 15.15 -1.89
C PRO A 49 -16.56 16.12 -2.19
N LEU A 50 -16.96 16.21 -3.44
CA LEU A 50 -18.05 17.05 -3.93
C LEU A 50 -19.12 16.20 -4.58
N ASN A 51 -20.37 16.64 -4.52
CA ASN A 51 -21.45 16.08 -5.34
C ASN A 51 -21.73 16.96 -6.57
N GLU A 52 -22.62 16.50 -7.41
CA GLU A 52 -23.21 17.32 -8.45
C GLU A 52 -23.77 18.64 -7.82
N GLY A 53 -23.38 19.79 -8.37
CA GLY A 53 -23.72 21.09 -7.83
C GLY A 53 -22.73 21.69 -6.82
N ASN A 54 -21.51 21.13 -6.72
CA ASN A 54 -20.39 21.63 -5.92
C ASN A 54 -20.62 21.70 -4.40
N SER A 55 -21.64 21.02 -3.88
CA SER A 55 -21.78 20.90 -2.43
C SER A 55 -20.93 19.76 -1.88
N ILE A 56 -20.30 19.96 -0.73
CA ILE A 56 -19.48 18.96 -0.09
C ILE A 56 -20.36 17.79 0.37
N LYS A 57 -20.14 16.61 -0.18
CA LYS A 57 -20.87 15.40 0.18
C LYS A 57 -19.92 14.24 0.43
N ARG A 58 -19.52 14.10 1.68
CA ARG A 58 -18.52 13.09 2.06
C ARG A 58 -19.08 11.67 1.99
N PHE A 59 -20.31 11.44 2.43
CA PHE A 59 -20.93 10.11 2.41
C PHE A 59 -22.36 10.14 1.90
N THR A 60 -22.79 9.06 1.27
CA THR A 60 -24.19 8.81 0.90
C THR A 60 -24.70 7.61 1.70
N LEU A 61 -25.62 7.86 2.63
CA LEU A 61 -26.12 6.86 3.57
C LEU A 61 -27.58 6.51 3.28
N ASN A 62 -27.82 5.75 2.23
CA ASN A 62 -29.16 5.31 1.86
C ASN A 62 -29.32 3.83 2.21
N GLY A 63 -30.44 3.45 2.84
CA GLY A 63 -30.78 2.06 3.11
C GLY A 63 -29.92 1.39 4.19
N MET A 64 -29.23 2.15 5.05
CA MET A 64 -28.49 1.60 6.17
C MET A 64 -29.41 1.01 7.23
N ASN A 65 -29.00 -0.09 7.84
CA ASN A 65 -29.56 -0.55 9.11
C ASN A 65 -29.08 0.38 10.23
N ILE A 66 -30.00 0.90 11.03
CA ILE A 66 -29.76 1.83 12.13
C ILE A 66 -28.72 1.30 13.14
N ALA A 67 -28.67 -0.01 13.35
CA ALA A 67 -27.77 -0.65 14.29
C ALA A 67 -26.31 -0.73 13.81
N ALA A 68 -26.01 -0.38 12.55
CA ALA A 68 -24.73 -0.66 11.91
C ALA A 68 -23.94 0.60 11.48
N TYR A 69 -24.18 1.75 12.13
CA TYR A 69 -23.54 3.01 11.73
C TYR A 69 -22.08 3.09 12.04
N GLN A 70 -21.26 2.97 11.00
CA GLN A 70 -19.85 3.29 11.09
C GLN A 70 -19.29 3.84 9.76
N PHE A 71 -19.96 4.83 9.17
CA PHE A 71 -19.36 5.65 8.13
C PHE A 71 -18.71 6.86 8.80
N LYS A 72 -17.41 6.80 8.98
CA LYS A 72 -16.65 7.74 9.79
C LYS A 72 -15.45 8.31 9.07
N GLU A 73 -15.10 9.53 9.43
CA GLU A 73 -13.92 10.22 8.93
C GLU A 73 -13.21 10.96 10.06
N TYR A 74 -11.87 10.94 10.00
CA TYR A 74 -11.01 11.67 10.93
C TYR A 74 -9.75 12.16 10.22
N ALA A 75 -9.40 13.44 10.44
CA ALA A 75 -8.14 14.06 10.04
C ALA A 75 -7.76 13.86 8.55
N SER A 76 -8.75 13.80 7.65
CA SER A 76 -8.44 13.92 6.22
C SER A 76 -7.92 15.33 5.92
N LYS A 77 -6.92 15.41 5.04
CA LYS A 77 -6.16 16.63 4.76
C LYS A 77 -5.89 16.81 3.27
N ASP A 78 -5.53 18.01 2.86
CA ASP A 78 -5.02 18.27 1.52
C ASP A 78 -3.50 17.96 1.41
N GLU A 79 -2.92 18.18 0.23
CA GLU A 79 -1.48 17.98 -0.01
C GLU A 79 -0.59 19.04 0.68
N GLN A 80 -1.16 20.07 1.28
CA GLN A 80 -0.51 21.09 2.10
C GLN A 80 -0.75 20.89 3.60
N ASP A 81 -1.26 19.73 4.00
CA ASP A 81 -1.59 19.35 5.38
C ASP A 81 -2.74 20.15 6.03
N ASN A 82 -3.52 20.92 5.26
CA ASN A 82 -4.71 21.57 5.80
C ASN A 82 -5.81 20.53 6.04
N ILE A 83 -6.42 20.55 7.22
CA ILE A 83 -7.48 19.62 7.58
C ILE A 83 -8.74 19.89 6.76
N LEU A 84 -9.19 18.88 6.04
CA LEU A 84 -10.41 18.88 5.24
C LEU A 84 -11.61 18.27 5.96
N THR A 85 -11.37 17.40 6.96
CA THR A 85 -12.45 16.82 7.75
C THR A 85 -13.14 17.92 8.56
N PRO A 86 -14.45 18.15 8.37
CA PRO A 86 -15.16 19.15 9.16
C PRO A 86 -15.27 18.70 10.62
N GLN A 87 -15.37 19.68 11.54
CA GLN A 87 -15.57 19.37 12.97
C GLN A 87 -16.84 18.55 13.20
N LYS A 88 -17.85 18.76 12.38
CA LYS A 88 -19.11 18.00 12.40
C LYS A 88 -19.64 17.87 10.98
N ASN A 89 -19.96 16.65 10.58
CA ASN A 89 -20.62 16.35 9.31
C ASN A 89 -21.86 15.49 9.56
N VAL A 90 -23.03 16.14 9.60
CA VAL A 90 -24.30 15.45 9.86
C VAL A 90 -24.97 15.09 8.55
N VAL A 91 -25.25 13.82 8.38
CA VAL A 91 -26.01 13.28 7.24
C VAL A 91 -27.40 12.86 7.73
N THR A 92 -28.43 13.26 6.98
CA THR A 92 -29.80 12.79 7.22
C THR A 92 -30.14 11.73 6.20
N PHE A 93 -30.81 10.68 6.60
CA PHE A 93 -31.28 9.61 5.72
C PHE A 93 -32.60 9.05 6.22
N THR A 94 -33.36 8.47 5.28
CA THR A 94 -34.66 7.84 5.56
C THR A 94 -34.48 6.33 5.59
N HIS A 95 -35.03 5.71 6.62
CA HIS A 95 -35.16 4.27 6.77
C HIS A 95 -36.66 3.93 6.93
N SER A 96 -37.05 2.66 6.75
CA SER A 96 -38.42 2.22 6.90
C SER A 96 -39.07 2.52 8.27
N THR A 97 -38.24 2.75 9.29
CA THR A 97 -38.67 3.06 10.66
C THR A 97 -38.63 4.55 11.00
N GLY A 98 -38.21 5.42 10.07
CA GLY A 98 -38.20 6.88 10.27
C GLY A 98 -37.02 7.60 9.62
N ASN A 99 -36.90 8.87 9.96
CA ASN A 99 -35.78 9.73 9.55
C ASN A 99 -34.74 9.77 10.66
N TYR A 100 -33.47 9.66 10.26
CA TYR A 100 -32.34 9.61 11.17
C TYR A 100 -31.29 10.61 10.76
N THR A 101 -30.60 11.13 11.74
CA THR A 101 -29.40 11.94 11.57
C THR A 101 -28.19 11.24 12.15
N TYR A 102 -27.07 11.35 11.47
CA TYR A 102 -25.83 10.68 11.86
C TYR A 102 -24.62 11.59 11.62
N ASN A 103 -23.77 11.74 12.64
CA ASN A 103 -22.51 12.46 12.48
C ASN A 103 -21.42 11.52 11.98
N THR A 104 -20.88 11.80 10.80
CA THR A 104 -19.83 10.99 10.19
C THR A 104 -18.41 11.36 10.64
N THR A 105 -18.24 12.46 11.39
CA THR A 105 -16.93 12.82 11.98
C THR A 105 -16.70 12.02 13.24
N MET A 106 -15.51 11.41 13.39
CA MET A 106 -15.11 10.74 14.62
C MET A 106 -14.12 11.59 15.42
N SER A 107 -14.03 11.33 16.72
CA SER A 107 -13.03 11.95 17.60
C SER A 107 -11.65 11.31 17.44
N ALA A 108 -10.61 11.99 17.93
CA ALA A 108 -9.26 11.46 17.98
C ALA A 108 -9.19 10.13 18.75
N ASP A 109 -9.85 10.07 19.92
CA ASP A 109 -9.88 8.85 20.74
C ASP A 109 -10.53 7.68 20.01
N SER A 110 -11.61 7.95 19.25
CA SER A 110 -12.24 6.93 18.42
C SER A 110 -11.33 6.49 17.29
N ALA A 111 -10.63 7.41 16.61
CA ALA A 111 -9.70 7.10 15.52
C ALA A 111 -8.49 6.30 16.01
N ALA A 112 -8.04 6.52 17.25
CA ALA A 112 -6.95 5.77 17.87
C ALA A 112 -7.26 4.28 18.10
N LEU A 113 -8.52 3.88 18.01
CA LEU A 113 -8.90 2.47 18.10
C LEU A 113 -8.69 1.70 16.77
N PHE A 114 -8.47 2.39 15.66
CA PHE A 114 -8.33 1.78 14.34
C PHE A 114 -6.84 1.54 14.01
N THR A 115 -6.10 0.90 14.90
CA THR A 115 -4.72 0.49 14.67
C THR A 115 -4.66 -0.88 14.00
N LEU A 116 -3.54 -1.18 13.35
CA LEU A 116 -3.37 -2.44 12.61
C LEU A 116 -3.56 -3.68 13.51
N ASP A 117 -2.97 -3.65 14.69
CA ASP A 117 -3.04 -4.71 15.69
C ASP A 117 -4.45 -4.92 16.27
N LYS A 118 -5.28 -3.87 16.30
CA LYS A 118 -6.69 -3.98 16.73
C LYS A 118 -7.62 -4.43 15.60
N VAL A 119 -7.34 -3.96 14.37
CA VAL A 119 -8.11 -4.37 13.18
C VAL A 119 -7.81 -5.82 12.82
N PHE A 120 -6.56 -6.25 12.98
CA PHE A 120 -6.06 -7.59 12.67
C PHE A 120 -5.25 -8.16 13.86
N PRO A 121 -5.91 -8.55 14.97
CA PRO A 121 -5.21 -8.97 16.17
C PRO A 121 -4.33 -10.22 15.97
N ASP A 122 -4.72 -11.09 15.05
CA ASP A 122 -4.03 -12.36 14.79
C ASP A 122 -3.22 -12.36 13.48
N TRP A 123 -3.10 -11.20 12.82
CA TRP A 123 -2.41 -11.08 11.54
C TRP A 123 -1.64 -9.78 11.43
N GLN A 124 -0.35 -9.88 11.20
CA GLN A 124 0.57 -8.77 11.04
C GLN A 124 1.03 -8.66 9.59
N PRO A 125 0.27 -7.99 8.71
CA PRO A 125 0.63 -7.86 7.29
C PRO A 125 1.95 -7.14 7.07
N ALA A 126 2.36 -6.28 8.00
CA ALA A 126 3.65 -5.61 7.94
C ALA A 126 4.83 -6.59 7.92
N ASP A 127 4.74 -7.69 8.66
CA ASP A 127 5.78 -8.72 8.67
C ASP A 127 5.90 -9.42 7.31
N LEU A 128 4.76 -9.63 6.64
CA LEU A 128 4.71 -10.25 5.31
C LEU A 128 5.19 -9.31 4.20
N THR A 129 5.00 -8.01 4.38
CA THR A 129 5.38 -6.97 3.41
C THR A 129 6.70 -6.31 3.76
N ALA A 130 7.33 -6.69 4.89
CA ALA A 130 8.63 -6.18 5.28
C ALA A 130 9.63 -6.34 4.13
N GLN A 131 10.36 -5.29 3.87
CA GLN A 131 11.38 -5.30 2.83
C GLN A 131 12.46 -6.32 3.19
N ALA A 132 12.76 -7.22 2.26
CA ALA A 132 13.84 -8.17 2.43
C ALA A 132 15.20 -7.46 2.43
N THR A 133 16.19 -8.03 3.09
CA THR A 133 17.56 -7.50 3.03
C THR A 133 18.14 -7.72 1.65
N SER A 134 18.91 -6.73 1.17
CA SER A 134 19.62 -6.83 -0.09
C SER A 134 20.74 -7.87 0.00
N PRO A 135 20.91 -8.73 -1.00
CA PRO A 135 21.98 -9.73 -0.99
C PRO A 135 23.32 -9.08 -1.39
N ASP A 136 24.42 -9.60 -0.86
CA ASP A 136 25.76 -9.25 -1.37
C ASP A 136 26.02 -9.99 -2.67
N VAL A 137 26.29 -9.25 -3.75
CA VAL A 137 26.43 -9.81 -5.10
C VAL A 137 27.90 -9.76 -5.53
N LYS A 138 28.38 -10.88 -6.05
CA LYS A 138 29.75 -11.02 -6.62
C LYS A 138 29.65 -11.61 -8.02
N LEU A 139 30.44 -11.07 -8.94
CA LEU A 139 30.64 -11.63 -10.27
C LEU A 139 32.03 -12.23 -10.37
N ASN A 140 32.10 -13.52 -10.66
CA ASN A 140 33.36 -14.25 -10.91
C ASN A 140 33.28 -14.98 -12.25
N GLY A 141 34.01 -14.48 -13.24
CA GLY A 141 33.88 -14.95 -14.62
C GLY A 141 32.46 -14.76 -15.12
N LYS A 142 31.79 -15.85 -15.47
CA LYS A 142 30.39 -15.85 -15.91
C LYS A 142 29.38 -16.17 -14.80
N THR A 143 29.81 -16.31 -13.56
CA THR A 143 28.94 -16.71 -12.46
C THR A 143 28.67 -15.51 -11.54
N LEU A 144 27.40 -15.11 -11.46
CA LEU A 144 26.89 -14.28 -10.37
C LEU A 144 26.62 -15.18 -9.18
N SER A 145 27.06 -14.77 -8.00
CA SER A 145 26.77 -15.41 -6.74
C SER A 145 26.40 -14.37 -5.70
N TRP A 146 25.58 -14.75 -4.72
CA TRP A 146 25.15 -13.86 -3.65
C TRP A 146 24.93 -14.62 -2.36
N THR A 147 24.89 -13.87 -1.25
CA THR A 147 24.57 -14.42 0.06
C THR A 147 23.08 -14.56 0.23
N ALA A 148 22.65 -15.55 1.04
CA ALA A 148 21.25 -15.66 1.43
C ALA A 148 20.81 -14.43 2.21
N SER A 149 19.66 -13.87 1.84
CA SER A 149 19.09 -12.73 2.53
C SER A 149 18.23 -13.18 3.70
N SER A 150 18.25 -12.41 4.79
CA SER A 150 17.29 -12.57 5.87
C SER A 150 15.93 -12.06 5.42
N THR A 151 14.91 -12.89 5.48
CA THR A 151 13.50 -12.54 5.23
C THR A 151 12.63 -13.27 6.24
N VAL A 152 11.41 -12.77 6.45
CA VAL A 152 10.40 -13.50 7.24
C VAL A 152 9.87 -14.74 6.52
N THR A 153 10.15 -14.87 5.24
CA THR A 153 9.76 -16.03 4.42
C THR A 153 10.92 -17.01 4.31
N PRO A 154 10.76 -18.28 4.66
CA PRO A 154 11.77 -19.29 4.38
C PRO A 154 11.93 -19.46 2.86
N ASN A 155 13.18 -19.73 2.42
CA ASN A 155 13.53 -19.93 1.01
C ASN A 155 13.12 -18.75 0.09
N PRO A 156 13.72 -17.58 0.26
CA PRO A 156 13.39 -16.41 -0.54
C PRO A 156 13.68 -16.63 -2.03
N TRP A 157 12.95 -15.93 -2.86
CA TRP A 157 13.24 -15.84 -4.29
C TRP A 157 14.18 -14.68 -4.58
N TYR A 158 14.97 -14.81 -5.62
CA TYR A 158 15.90 -13.78 -6.10
C TYR A 158 15.58 -13.44 -7.54
N ALA A 159 15.40 -12.17 -7.84
CA ALA A 159 15.28 -11.66 -9.18
C ALA A 159 16.64 -11.11 -9.65
N VAL A 160 17.15 -11.63 -10.76
CA VAL A 160 18.43 -11.27 -11.34
C VAL A 160 18.21 -10.40 -12.57
N PHE A 161 18.91 -9.27 -12.64
CA PHE A 161 18.77 -8.28 -13.71
C PHE A 161 20.11 -8.02 -14.39
N LYS A 162 20.02 -7.59 -15.65
CA LYS A 162 21.12 -6.96 -16.40
C LYS A 162 20.61 -5.62 -16.94
N ASP A 163 21.28 -4.55 -16.61
CA ASP A 163 20.92 -3.18 -17.05
C ASP A 163 19.44 -2.84 -16.82
N ASN A 164 18.89 -3.27 -15.66
CA ASN A 164 17.47 -3.22 -15.26
C ASN A 164 16.50 -4.15 -16.02
N GLU A 165 16.99 -4.98 -16.95
CA GLU A 165 16.19 -5.99 -17.61
C GLU A 165 16.24 -7.31 -16.83
N LEU A 166 15.08 -7.93 -16.55
CA LEU A 166 14.97 -9.17 -15.81
C LEU A 166 15.53 -10.34 -16.62
N LEU A 167 16.54 -11.02 -16.07
CA LEU A 167 17.11 -12.23 -16.67
C LEU A 167 16.42 -13.50 -16.18
N THR A 168 16.19 -13.59 -14.86
CA THR A 168 15.59 -14.77 -14.25
C THR A 168 15.10 -14.50 -12.84
N ILE A 169 14.25 -15.41 -12.35
CA ILE A 169 13.85 -15.52 -10.93
C ILE A 169 14.24 -16.90 -10.46
N THR A 170 14.94 -17.01 -9.32
CA THR A 170 15.49 -18.27 -8.80
C THR A 170 15.53 -18.31 -7.28
N GLN A 171 15.57 -19.48 -6.71
CA GLN A 171 15.90 -19.71 -5.28
C GLN A 171 17.37 -20.10 -5.08
N SER A 172 18.10 -20.31 -6.16
CA SER A 172 19.55 -20.57 -6.10
C SER A 172 20.28 -19.30 -5.64
N LEU A 173 21.42 -19.46 -4.99
CA LEU A 173 22.32 -18.38 -4.60
C LEU A 173 23.36 -18.05 -5.69
N GLN A 174 23.17 -18.56 -6.89
CA GLN A 174 24.02 -18.28 -8.04
C GLN A 174 23.26 -18.37 -9.36
N TYR A 175 23.78 -17.67 -10.36
CA TYR A 175 23.28 -17.69 -11.73
C TYR A 175 24.43 -17.61 -12.73
N SER A 176 24.44 -18.54 -13.71
CA SER A 176 25.43 -18.57 -14.78
C SER A 176 24.96 -17.72 -15.97
N LEU A 177 25.71 -16.68 -16.27
CA LEU A 177 25.47 -15.81 -17.41
C LEU A 177 25.91 -16.52 -18.70
N LYS A 178 25.14 -16.37 -19.77
CA LYS A 178 25.56 -16.84 -21.11
C LYS A 178 26.81 -16.10 -21.55
N ASP A 179 26.77 -14.77 -21.47
CA ASP A 179 27.85 -13.88 -21.81
C ASP A 179 27.93 -12.72 -20.80
N VAL A 180 29.13 -12.23 -20.59
CA VAL A 180 29.39 -11.08 -19.74
C VAL A 180 29.75 -9.90 -20.63
N ALA A 181 28.84 -8.93 -20.72
CA ALA A 181 29.05 -7.73 -21.50
C ALA A 181 29.91 -6.71 -20.71
N ASN A 182 30.88 -6.10 -21.39
CA ASN A 182 31.68 -5.06 -20.80
C ASN A 182 30.82 -3.82 -20.47
N GLY A 183 30.96 -3.28 -19.28
CA GLY A 183 30.19 -2.14 -18.82
C GLY A 183 28.76 -2.48 -18.36
N ALA A 184 28.28 -3.72 -18.52
CA ALA A 184 26.96 -4.10 -18.02
C ALA A 184 26.91 -4.13 -16.49
N ILE A 185 25.76 -3.75 -15.96
CA ILE A 185 25.47 -3.78 -14.53
C ILE A 185 24.54 -4.98 -14.27
N TYR A 186 25.04 -5.92 -13.47
CA TYR A 186 24.22 -7.05 -13.01
C TYR A 186 23.76 -6.79 -11.59
N SER A 187 22.49 -6.92 -11.32
CA SER A 187 21.94 -6.72 -9.99
C SER A 187 21.03 -7.88 -9.56
N VAL A 188 20.94 -8.06 -8.25
CA VAL A 188 20.08 -9.07 -7.65
C VAL A 188 19.22 -8.39 -6.59
N ARG A 189 17.96 -8.77 -6.55
CA ARG A 189 16.99 -8.32 -5.54
C ARG A 189 16.36 -9.53 -4.88
N THR A 190 16.24 -9.53 -3.58
CA THR A 190 15.48 -10.54 -2.85
C THR A 190 13.99 -10.20 -2.91
N ALA A 191 13.15 -11.18 -3.17
CA ALA A 191 11.70 -11.05 -3.10
C ALA A 191 11.17 -11.70 -1.82
N ASN A 192 10.24 -11.02 -1.15
CA ASN A 192 9.48 -11.63 -0.06
C ASN A 192 8.27 -12.42 -0.61
N ALA A 193 7.55 -13.12 0.26
CA ALA A 193 6.39 -13.95 -0.12
C ALA A 193 5.25 -13.17 -0.79
N MET A 194 5.16 -11.87 -0.54
CA MET A 194 4.11 -10.99 -1.07
C MET A 194 4.58 -10.21 -2.32
N GLY A 195 5.75 -10.56 -2.87
CA GLY A 195 6.30 -9.94 -4.08
C GLY A 195 7.02 -8.59 -3.87
N GLY A 196 7.23 -8.17 -2.63
CA GLY A 196 8.08 -7.01 -2.32
C GLY A 196 9.54 -7.31 -2.61
N PHE A 197 10.25 -6.37 -3.25
CA PHE A 197 11.67 -6.52 -3.56
C PHE A 197 12.54 -5.73 -2.59
N SER A 198 13.73 -6.27 -2.27
CA SER A 198 14.80 -5.50 -1.63
C SER A 198 15.31 -4.40 -2.55
N GLU A 199 16.08 -3.47 -2.01
CA GLU A 199 16.92 -2.61 -2.85
C GLU A 199 17.87 -3.48 -3.68
N PRO A 200 18.21 -3.07 -4.92
CA PRO A 200 19.14 -3.82 -5.76
C PRO A 200 20.56 -3.73 -5.22
N THR A 201 21.25 -4.85 -5.18
CA THR A 201 22.71 -4.86 -5.03
C THR A 201 23.35 -5.24 -6.35
N SER A 202 24.36 -4.50 -6.76
CA SER A 202 24.91 -4.57 -8.10
C SER A 202 26.37 -4.98 -8.08
N SER A 203 26.80 -5.74 -9.11
CA SER A 203 28.17 -5.95 -9.48
C SER A 203 28.38 -5.46 -10.91
N SER A 204 29.33 -4.57 -11.12
CA SER A 204 29.68 -4.07 -12.44
C SER A 204 30.88 -4.81 -13.00
N VAL A 205 30.88 -5.01 -14.32
CA VAL A 205 32.06 -5.53 -15.04
C VAL A 205 32.98 -4.37 -15.38
N THR A 206 34.05 -4.25 -14.63
CA THR A 206 35.14 -3.33 -15.01
C THR A 206 36.20 -4.15 -15.72
N THR A 207 36.35 -4.01 -17.02
CA THR A 207 37.53 -4.53 -17.72
C THR A 207 38.68 -3.63 -17.34
N ASN A 208 39.61 -4.10 -16.52
CA ASN A 208 40.93 -3.49 -16.44
C ASN A 208 41.58 -3.73 -17.80
N LEU A 209 41.58 -2.72 -18.67
CA LEU A 209 42.50 -2.65 -19.79
C LEU A 209 43.90 -2.49 -19.20
N ARG A 210 44.49 -3.58 -18.77
CA ARG A 210 45.95 -3.60 -18.56
C ARG A 210 46.55 -3.38 -19.92
N ASN A 211 47.26 -2.26 -20.03
CA ASN A 211 48.13 -1.84 -21.12
C ASN A 211 48.72 -3.06 -21.85
N LEU A 212 48.28 -3.32 -23.05
CA LEU A 212 49.08 -3.98 -24.02
C LEU A 212 50.14 -2.92 -24.45
N SER A 213 51.29 -2.89 -23.76
CA SER A 213 52.47 -2.27 -24.31
C SER A 213 52.86 -3.11 -25.52
N VAL A 214 52.65 -2.53 -26.68
CA VAL A 214 53.23 -3.03 -27.95
C VAL A 214 54.71 -2.71 -27.88
N ASN A 215 55.52 -3.77 -27.80
CA ASN A 215 56.94 -3.70 -28.12
C ASN A 215 57.12 -3.81 -29.60
#